data_f60fd703f9d40169200091004a0febf6
#
_entry.id   f60fd703f9d40169200091004a0febf6
#
_cell.length_a   1.000
_cell.length_b   1.000
_cell.length_c   1.000
_cell.angle_alpha   90.00
_cell.angle_beta   90.00
_cell.angle_gamma   90.00
#
_symmetry.space_group_name_H-M   'P 1'
#
loop_
_entity.id
_entity.type
_entity.pdbx_description
1 polymer ?
#
loop_
_entity_poly.entity_id
_entity_poly.type
_entity_poly.pdbx_seq_one_letter_code
_entity_poly.pdbx_strand_id
1 'polypeptide(L)'
;LLLLYEKRNRELNKVRNYIRAKKKKNDFEMMFSVWYPEYVKKAQETTDILKDLGIQEQLIGFCHGDYNQHNVIFSREGIAVVHFENFLYQESVGDLANFIRKMMEKNNWNAGLGMDLIRGYDRVRKLSPEELKYLYVYLAYPEKFWKIANRYYNSHKAWLSGRNIEKLEKVVAQEDAREQFLQMLFHFTV
;
A
#
# COMPACT_ATOMS: atom_id res chain seq x y z
N LEU A 1 -4.96 9.38 8.00
CA LEU A 1 -4.23 8.86 6.83
C LEU A 1 -3.21 9.89 6.31
N LEU A 2 -3.58 11.17 6.10
CA LEU A 2 -2.70 12.21 5.55
C LEU A 2 -1.39 12.37 6.34
N LEU A 3 -1.47 12.57 7.64
CA LEU A 3 -0.29 12.69 8.51
C LEU A 3 0.64 11.46 8.43
N LEU A 4 0.05 10.29 8.24
CA LEU A 4 0.80 9.04 8.07
C LEU A 4 1.58 9.05 6.75
N TYR A 5 0.97 9.46 5.64
CA TYR A 5 1.64 9.52 4.34
C TYR A 5 2.73 10.59 4.30
N GLU A 6 2.48 11.76 4.87
CA GLU A 6 3.49 12.81 5.02
C GLU A 6 4.70 12.33 5.86
N LYS A 7 4.44 11.58 6.96
CA LYS A 7 5.51 10.96 7.75
C LYS A 7 6.31 9.98 6.89
N ARG A 8 5.64 9.09 6.15
CA ARG A 8 6.29 8.09 5.29
C ARG A 8 7.11 8.74 4.16
N ASN A 9 6.62 9.84 3.58
CA ASN A 9 7.36 10.61 2.58
C ASN A 9 8.64 11.21 3.16
N ARG A 10 8.58 11.75 4.40
CA ARG A 10 9.79 12.19 5.13
C ARG A 10 10.77 11.05 5.41
N GLU A 11 10.27 9.86 5.74
CA GLU A 11 11.10 8.67 5.96
C GLU A 11 11.78 8.22 4.66
N LEU A 12 11.11 8.20 3.53
CA LEU A 12 11.72 7.93 2.22
C LEU A 12 12.85 8.91 1.90
N ASN A 13 12.64 10.21 2.16
CA ASN A 13 13.67 11.22 2.01
C ASN A 13 14.88 10.98 2.94
N LYS A 14 14.66 10.56 4.19
CA LYS A 14 15.74 10.21 5.11
C LYS A 14 16.58 9.04 4.58
N VAL A 15 15.94 7.98 4.09
CA VAL A 15 16.63 6.84 3.48
C VAL A 15 17.48 7.28 2.30
N ARG A 16 16.91 8.08 1.39
CA ARG A 16 17.65 8.64 0.24
C ARG A 16 18.89 9.44 0.69
N ASN A 17 18.73 10.34 1.66
CA ASN A 17 19.83 11.18 2.13
C ASN A 17 20.93 10.35 2.79
N TYR A 18 20.57 9.33 3.57
CA TYR A 18 21.51 8.37 4.13
C TYR A 18 22.30 7.64 3.04
N ILE A 19 21.61 7.11 2.02
CA ILE A 19 22.26 6.40 0.91
C ILE A 19 23.17 7.34 0.11
N ARG A 20 22.75 8.59 -0.15
CA ARG A 20 23.57 9.58 -0.87
C ARG A 20 24.88 9.92 -0.16
N ALA A 21 24.88 9.97 1.18
CA ALA A 21 26.05 10.29 1.98
C ALA A 21 27.11 9.17 1.98
N LYS A 22 26.76 7.96 1.55
CA LYS A 22 27.70 6.83 1.53
C LYS A 22 28.70 6.93 0.36
N LYS A 23 29.98 6.73 0.65
CA LYS A 23 31.04 6.68 -0.36
C LYS A 23 30.92 5.41 -1.24
N LYS A 24 30.57 4.28 -0.64
CA LYS A 24 30.37 2.99 -1.34
C LYS A 24 28.95 2.50 -1.06
N LYS A 25 28.22 2.22 -2.12
CA LYS A 25 26.85 1.72 -2.07
C LYS A 25 26.83 0.22 -2.35
N ASN A 26 25.97 -0.51 -1.68
CA ASN A 26 25.65 -1.90 -2.00
C ASN A 26 24.57 -1.99 -3.07
N ASP A 27 24.27 -3.21 -3.55
CA ASP A 27 23.34 -3.45 -4.65
C ASP A 27 21.92 -2.94 -4.33
N PHE A 28 21.45 -3.13 -3.10
CA PHE A 28 20.16 -2.57 -2.67
C PHE A 28 20.13 -1.06 -2.78
N GLU A 29 21.18 -0.38 -2.30
CA GLU A 29 21.27 1.08 -2.31
C GLU A 29 21.39 1.65 -3.74
N MET A 30 22.05 0.92 -4.63
CA MET A 30 22.10 1.26 -6.05
C MET A 30 20.72 1.13 -6.68
N MET A 31 20.05 0.00 -6.50
CA MET A 31 18.70 -0.23 -7.04
C MET A 31 17.68 0.76 -6.47
N PHE A 32 17.69 0.98 -5.14
CA PHE A 32 16.83 1.99 -4.51
C PHE A 32 17.04 3.37 -5.13
N SER A 33 18.30 3.77 -5.38
CA SER A 33 18.60 5.08 -5.93
C SER A 33 18.08 5.26 -7.36
N VAL A 34 18.02 4.19 -8.15
CA VAL A 34 17.46 4.20 -9.51
C VAL A 34 15.94 4.44 -9.47
N TRP A 35 15.23 3.71 -8.59
CA TRP A 35 13.76 3.72 -8.55
C TRP A 35 13.16 4.78 -7.63
N TYR A 36 13.95 5.35 -6.72
CA TYR A 36 13.49 6.36 -5.77
C TYR A 36 12.76 7.56 -6.43
N PRO A 37 13.25 8.17 -7.54
CA PRO A 37 12.58 9.33 -8.13
C PRO A 37 11.15 9.03 -8.57
N GLU A 38 10.90 7.86 -9.13
CA GLU A 38 9.58 7.43 -9.57
C GLU A 38 8.65 7.20 -8.38
N TYR A 39 9.09 6.40 -7.41
CA TYR A 39 8.24 6.05 -6.27
C TYR A 39 7.98 7.24 -5.33
N VAL A 40 8.92 8.16 -5.16
CA VAL A 40 8.67 9.37 -4.36
C VAL A 40 7.70 10.32 -5.07
N LYS A 41 7.73 10.39 -6.40
CA LYS A 41 6.75 11.14 -7.17
C LYS A 41 5.35 10.57 -6.96
N LYS A 42 5.16 9.26 -7.12
CA LYS A 42 3.88 8.56 -6.85
C LYS A 42 3.38 8.77 -5.43
N ALA A 43 4.28 8.70 -4.44
CA ALA A 43 3.95 8.94 -3.04
C ALA A 43 3.48 10.39 -2.81
N GLN A 44 4.12 11.36 -3.47
CA GLN A 44 3.74 12.77 -3.34
C GLN A 44 2.41 13.04 -4.04
N GLU A 45 2.23 12.60 -5.29
CA GLU A 45 0.98 12.75 -6.04
C GLU A 45 -0.21 12.15 -5.28
N THR A 46 -0.03 10.95 -4.70
CA THR A 46 -1.06 10.30 -3.89
C THR A 46 -1.38 11.11 -2.62
N THR A 47 -0.34 11.70 -1.99
CA THR A 47 -0.52 12.55 -0.80
C THR A 47 -1.27 13.84 -1.16
N ASP A 48 -1.02 14.40 -2.33
CA ASP A 48 -1.68 15.63 -2.78
C ASP A 48 -3.15 15.36 -3.13
N ILE A 49 -3.46 14.24 -3.81
CA ILE A 49 -4.85 13.79 -4.01
C ILE A 49 -5.57 13.65 -2.66
N LEU A 50 -4.92 13.04 -1.67
CA LEU A 50 -5.52 12.89 -0.34
C LEU A 50 -5.78 14.21 0.37
N LYS A 51 -4.91 15.21 0.19
CA LYS A 51 -5.13 16.57 0.71
C LYS A 51 -6.36 17.23 0.08
N ASP A 52 -6.51 17.07 -1.23
CA ASP A 52 -7.64 17.64 -1.97
C ASP A 52 -8.98 16.97 -1.61
N LEU A 53 -8.96 15.68 -1.26
CA LEU A 53 -10.14 14.97 -0.77
C LEU A 53 -10.59 15.46 0.61
N GLY A 54 -9.67 15.98 1.42
CA GLY A 54 -9.94 16.41 2.79
C GLY A 54 -10.31 15.27 3.72
N ILE A 55 -10.80 15.59 4.92
CA ILE A 55 -11.30 14.63 5.90
C ILE A 55 -12.80 14.45 5.70
N GLN A 56 -13.24 13.23 5.53
CA GLN A 56 -14.65 12.86 5.37
C GLN A 56 -15.11 12.07 6.60
N GLU A 57 -15.53 12.77 7.66
CA GLU A 57 -15.88 12.16 8.95
C GLU A 57 -16.93 11.06 8.83
N GLN A 58 -17.89 11.19 7.90
CA GLN A 58 -18.93 10.18 7.65
C GLN A 58 -18.39 8.85 7.09
N LEU A 59 -17.15 8.82 6.59
CA LEU A 59 -16.52 7.61 6.08
C LEU A 59 -15.66 6.89 7.14
N ILE A 60 -15.50 7.50 8.32
CA ILE A 60 -14.67 6.96 9.39
C ILE A 60 -15.49 5.96 10.23
N GLY A 61 -14.85 4.85 10.56
CA GLY A 61 -15.45 3.80 11.35
C GLY A 61 -14.41 2.90 12.01
N PHE A 62 -14.90 1.93 12.77
CA PHE A 62 -14.02 0.90 13.34
C PHE A 62 -13.51 -0.04 12.24
N CYS A 63 -12.19 -0.16 12.17
CA CYS A 63 -11.50 -1.05 11.26
C CYS A 63 -10.72 -2.09 12.02
N HIS A 64 -10.57 -3.28 11.43
CA HIS A 64 -9.74 -4.36 11.96
C HIS A 64 -8.25 -3.95 12.05
N GLY A 65 -7.79 -3.10 11.13
CA GLY A 65 -6.42 -2.57 11.09
C GLY A 65 -5.37 -3.50 10.48
N ASP A 66 -5.63 -4.81 10.42
CA ASP A 66 -4.81 -5.79 9.69
C ASP A 66 -5.69 -6.84 8.98
N TYR A 67 -6.77 -6.39 8.33
CA TYR A 67 -7.65 -7.29 7.58
C TYR A 67 -6.93 -7.84 6.36
N ASN A 68 -6.66 -9.14 6.38
CA ASN A 68 -5.97 -9.86 5.32
C ASN A 68 -6.34 -11.36 5.36
N GLN A 69 -5.94 -12.11 4.32
CA GLN A 69 -6.31 -13.51 4.16
C GLN A 69 -5.78 -14.46 5.27
N HIS A 70 -4.82 -14.05 6.09
CA HIS A 70 -4.33 -14.86 7.21
C HIS A 70 -5.22 -14.72 8.44
N ASN A 71 -5.99 -13.61 8.51
CA ASN A 71 -6.86 -13.30 9.62
C ASN A 71 -8.34 -13.65 9.31
N VAL A 72 -8.59 -14.33 8.17
CA VAL A 72 -9.90 -14.85 7.78
C VAL A 72 -9.83 -16.38 7.77
N ILE A 73 -10.62 -17.02 8.64
CA ILE A 73 -10.65 -18.47 8.80
C ILE A 73 -11.95 -18.99 8.20
N PHE A 74 -11.83 -19.95 7.30
CA PHE A 74 -12.96 -20.68 6.74
C PHE A 74 -13.08 -22.02 7.45
N SER A 75 -14.27 -22.31 7.97
CA SER A 75 -14.59 -23.59 8.63
C SER A 75 -15.91 -24.15 8.09
N ARG A 76 -16.28 -25.36 8.54
CA ARG A 76 -17.60 -25.94 8.22
C ARG A 76 -18.74 -25.18 8.87
N GLU A 77 -18.48 -24.48 9.95
CA GLU A 77 -19.45 -23.71 10.73
C GLU A 77 -19.62 -22.27 10.22
N GLY A 78 -18.74 -21.82 9.30
CA GLY A 78 -18.80 -20.50 8.72
C GLY A 78 -17.43 -19.81 8.57
N ILE A 79 -17.47 -18.49 8.49
CA ILE A 79 -16.28 -17.64 8.34
C ILE A 79 -16.06 -16.89 9.64
N ALA A 80 -14.83 -16.93 10.16
CA ALA A 80 -14.41 -16.16 11.32
C ALA A 80 -13.29 -15.18 10.95
N VAL A 81 -13.31 -14.01 11.58
CA VAL A 81 -12.21 -13.03 11.50
C VAL A 81 -11.55 -12.98 12.88
N VAL A 82 -10.23 -13.01 12.92
CA VAL A 82 -9.42 -13.09 14.15
C VAL A 82 -8.34 -12.01 14.16
N HIS A 83 -7.68 -11.82 15.32
CA HIS A 83 -6.59 -10.86 15.48
C HIS A 83 -6.99 -9.39 15.37
N PHE A 84 -7.91 -8.97 16.23
CA PHE A 84 -8.39 -7.60 16.33
C PHE A 84 -7.49 -6.67 17.17
N GLU A 85 -6.29 -7.08 17.54
CA GLU A 85 -5.37 -6.32 18.40
C GLU A 85 -4.94 -4.97 17.78
N ASN A 86 -5.06 -4.85 16.48
CA ASN A 86 -4.69 -3.64 15.74
C ASN A 86 -5.90 -2.79 15.33
N PHE A 87 -7.06 -3.01 15.95
CA PHE A 87 -8.25 -2.25 15.61
C PHE A 87 -8.01 -0.74 15.78
N LEU A 88 -8.58 0.04 14.89
CA LEU A 88 -8.42 1.50 14.91
C LEU A 88 -9.63 2.19 14.28
N TYR A 89 -9.75 3.49 14.52
CA TYR A 89 -10.80 4.32 14.00
C TYR A 89 -10.25 5.14 12.83
N GLN A 90 -10.66 4.78 11.61
CA GLN A 90 -10.18 5.39 10.36
C GLN A 90 -11.21 5.23 9.24
N GLU A 91 -10.85 5.65 8.02
CA GLU A 91 -11.69 5.44 6.85
C GLU A 91 -12.00 3.93 6.67
N SER A 92 -13.29 3.59 6.65
CA SER A 92 -13.78 2.19 6.67
C SER A 92 -13.26 1.34 5.50
N VAL A 93 -12.97 1.98 4.35
CA VAL A 93 -12.36 1.29 3.19
C VAL A 93 -10.90 0.90 3.40
N GLY A 94 -10.27 1.32 4.50
CA GLY A 94 -8.88 0.98 4.81
C GLY A 94 -8.63 -0.52 4.95
N ASP A 95 -9.58 -1.25 5.55
CA ASP A 95 -9.50 -2.72 5.66
C ASP A 95 -9.66 -3.39 4.29
N LEU A 96 -10.62 -2.94 3.48
CA LEU A 96 -10.79 -3.42 2.11
C LEU A 96 -9.51 -3.17 1.28
N ALA A 97 -8.95 -1.96 1.36
CA ALA A 97 -7.72 -1.60 0.67
C ALA A 97 -6.55 -2.48 1.10
N ASN A 98 -6.39 -2.74 2.40
CA ASN A 98 -5.34 -3.62 2.90
C ASN A 98 -5.50 -5.05 2.37
N PHE A 99 -6.73 -5.58 2.38
CA PHE A 99 -7.03 -6.91 1.83
C PHE A 99 -6.71 -6.99 0.35
N ILE A 100 -7.24 -6.06 -0.46
CA ILE A 100 -6.99 -6.02 -1.91
C ILE A 100 -5.48 -5.93 -2.17
N ARG A 101 -4.78 -4.99 -1.56
CA ARG A 101 -3.34 -4.82 -1.77
C ARG A 101 -2.56 -6.10 -1.47
N LYS A 102 -2.86 -6.80 -0.37
CA LYS A 102 -2.21 -8.07 0.00
C LYS A 102 -2.48 -9.18 -1.02
N MET A 103 -3.72 -9.25 -1.54
CA MET A 103 -4.08 -10.20 -2.58
C MET A 103 -3.40 -9.85 -3.91
N MET A 104 -3.37 -8.58 -4.31
CA MET A 104 -2.76 -8.11 -5.54
C MET A 104 -1.24 -8.31 -5.56
N GLU A 105 -0.53 -8.01 -4.45
CA GLU A 105 0.91 -8.27 -4.29
C GLU A 105 1.28 -9.76 -4.47
N LYS A 106 0.37 -10.68 -4.14
CA LYS A 106 0.57 -12.13 -4.31
C LYS A 106 0.25 -12.61 -5.74
N ASN A 107 -0.65 -11.93 -6.41
CA ASN A 107 -1.20 -12.31 -7.71
C ASN A 107 -0.75 -11.36 -8.84
N ASN A 108 0.47 -10.81 -8.72
CA ASN A 108 1.10 -9.95 -9.73
C ASN A 108 0.20 -8.82 -10.24
N TRP A 109 -0.56 -8.22 -9.34
CA TRP A 109 -1.50 -7.13 -9.63
C TRP A 109 -2.48 -7.44 -10.78
N ASN A 110 -3.01 -8.67 -10.81
CA ASN A 110 -4.02 -9.08 -11.79
C ASN A 110 -5.25 -8.17 -11.69
N ALA A 111 -5.47 -7.34 -12.69
CA ALA A 111 -6.52 -6.32 -12.66
C ALA A 111 -7.93 -6.92 -12.57
N GLY A 112 -8.18 -8.07 -13.23
CA GLY A 112 -9.45 -8.79 -13.13
C GLY A 112 -9.76 -9.19 -11.69
N LEU A 113 -8.79 -9.82 -11.00
CA LEU A 113 -8.92 -10.19 -9.59
C LEU A 113 -9.21 -8.96 -8.72
N GLY A 114 -8.49 -7.86 -8.93
CA GLY A 114 -8.68 -6.64 -8.14
C GLY A 114 -10.09 -6.08 -8.30
N MET A 115 -10.60 -6.00 -9.53
CA MET A 115 -11.96 -5.54 -9.79
C MET A 115 -13.02 -6.48 -9.25
N ASP A 116 -12.79 -7.80 -9.28
CA ASP A 116 -13.73 -8.76 -8.71
C ASP A 116 -13.82 -8.66 -7.18
N LEU A 117 -12.71 -8.39 -6.49
CA LEU A 117 -12.70 -8.12 -5.05
C LEU A 117 -13.52 -6.85 -4.71
N ILE A 118 -13.33 -5.77 -5.47
CA ILE A 118 -14.10 -4.53 -5.29
C ILE A 118 -15.59 -4.77 -5.53
N ARG A 119 -15.94 -5.42 -6.64
CA ARG A 119 -17.34 -5.76 -6.98
C ARG A 119 -17.96 -6.69 -5.95
N GLY A 120 -17.20 -7.66 -5.43
CA GLY A 120 -17.64 -8.57 -4.37
C GLY A 120 -18.03 -7.82 -3.11
N TYR A 121 -17.22 -6.86 -2.69
CA TYR A 121 -17.53 -5.98 -1.55
C TYR A 121 -18.75 -5.09 -1.85
N ASP A 122 -18.77 -4.44 -3.01
CA ASP A 122 -19.82 -3.51 -3.43
C ASP A 122 -21.21 -4.16 -3.51
N ARG A 123 -21.30 -5.47 -3.79
CA ARG A 123 -22.56 -6.23 -3.75
C ARG A 123 -23.16 -6.31 -2.37
N VAL A 124 -22.35 -6.39 -1.34
CA VAL A 124 -22.78 -6.53 0.06
C VAL A 124 -22.98 -5.17 0.71
N ARG A 125 -22.06 -4.27 0.47
CA ARG A 125 -22.10 -2.88 0.95
C ARG A 125 -21.65 -1.95 -0.17
N LYS A 126 -22.58 -1.12 -0.63
CA LYS A 126 -22.32 -0.15 -1.70
C LYS A 126 -21.22 0.82 -1.29
N LEU A 127 -20.25 0.99 -2.17
CA LEU A 127 -19.19 1.98 -2.05
C LEU A 127 -19.66 3.31 -2.63
N SER A 128 -19.53 4.38 -1.87
CA SER A 128 -19.79 5.73 -2.38
C SER A 128 -18.65 6.19 -3.31
N PRO A 129 -18.88 7.21 -4.16
CA PRO A 129 -17.82 7.79 -4.98
C PRO A 129 -16.64 8.28 -4.16
N GLU A 130 -16.88 8.83 -2.95
CA GLU A 130 -15.85 9.28 -2.03
C GLU A 130 -15.05 8.09 -1.47
N GLU A 131 -15.71 7.00 -1.08
CA GLU A 131 -15.03 5.78 -0.63
C GLU A 131 -14.15 5.17 -1.71
N LEU A 132 -14.61 5.18 -2.96
CA LEU A 132 -13.82 4.72 -4.11
C LEU A 132 -12.56 5.57 -4.31
N LYS A 133 -12.64 6.89 -4.14
CA LYS A 133 -11.48 7.79 -4.19
C LYS A 133 -10.48 7.49 -3.06
N TYR A 134 -10.96 7.27 -1.84
CA TYR A 134 -10.10 6.84 -0.73
C TYR A 134 -9.47 5.46 -1.00
N LEU A 135 -10.25 4.50 -1.54
CA LEU A 135 -9.75 3.19 -1.92
C LEU A 135 -8.61 3.31 -2.95
N TYR A 136 -8.80 4.17 -3.97
CA TYR A 136 -7.75 4.47 -4.94
C TYR A 136 -6.50 5.02 -4.25
N VAL A 137 -6.61 6.01 -3.38
CA VAL A 137 -5.49 6.60 -2.64
C VAL A 137 -4.74 5.56 -1.82
N TYR A 138 -5.44 4.67 -1.11
CA TYR A 138 -4.82 3.58 -0.36
C TYR A 138 -4.01 2.62 -1.24
N LEU A 139 -4.50 2.31 -2.44
CA LEU A 139 -3.86 1.37 -3.37
C LEU A 139 -2.78 2.03 -4.23
N ALA A 140 -2.93 3.34 -4.51
CA ALA A 140 -1.97 4.13 -5.27
C ALA A 140 -0.72 4.51 -4.46
N TYR A 141 -0.81 4.67 -3.14
CA TYR A 141 0.37 4.94 -2.32
C TYR A 141 1.36 3.78 -2.39
N PRO A 142 2.66 4.02 -2.67
CA PRO A 142 3.66 2.95 -2.86
C PRO A 142 4.14 2.37 -1.53
N GLU A 143 3.21 1.82 -0.75
CA GLU A 143 3.44 1.36 0.62
C GLU A 143 4.52 0.28 0.72
N LYS A 144 4.56 -0.64 -0.26
CA LYS A 144 5.54 -1.73 -0.25
C LYS A 144 6.96 -1.22 -0.44
N PHE A 145 7.16 -0.28 -1.36
CA PHE A 145 8.44 0.39 -1.57
C PHE A 145 8.90 1.10 -0.29
N TRP A 146 8.02 1.90 0.32
CA TRP A 146 8.30 2.55 1.59
C TRP A 146 8.66 1.54 2.69
N LYS A 147 7.89 0.46 2.86
CA LYS A 147 8.16 -0.58 3.89
C LYS A 147 9.54 -1.21 3.73
N ILE A 148 9.95 -1.51 2.50
CA ILE A 148 11.26 -2.10 2.21
C ILE A 148 12.37 -1.09 2.55
N ALA A 149 12.23 0.15 2.09
CA ALA A 149 13.20 1.23 2.34
C ALA A 149 13.35 1.52 3.83
N ASN A 150 12.23 1.68 4.54
CA ASN A 150 12.22 1.97 5.98
C ASN A 150 12.79 0.81 6.81
N ARG A 151 12.47 -0.43 6.44
CA ARG A 151 13.04 -1.61 7.08
C ARG A 151 14.55 -1.71 6.87
N TYR A 152 15.03 -1.43 5.65
CA TYR A 152 16.46 -1.39 5.37
C TYR A 152 17.17 -0.35 6.23
N TYR A 153 16.65 0.86 6.28
CA TYR A 153 17.23 1.98 7.03
C TYR A 153 17.29 1.73 8.55
N ASN A 154 16.25 1.13 9.11
CA ASN A 154 16.15 0.84 10.55
C ASN A 154 16.79 -0.50 10.95
N SER A 155 17.32 -1.26 9.99
CA SER A 155 17.94 -2.54 10.24
C SER A 155 19.44 -2.36 10.49
N HIS A 156 19.91 -2.77 11.68
CA HIS A 156 21.34 -2.81 12.01
C HIS A 156 22.05 -4.09 11.54
N LYS A 157 21.39 -4.95 10.79
CA LYS A 157 21.90 -6.27 10.40
C LYS A 157 22.35 -6.29 8.93
N ALA A 158 23.65 -6.32 8.69
CA ALA A 158 24.24 -6.31 7.34
C ALA A 158 23.77 -7.45 6.40
N TRP A 159 23.35 -8.61 6.94
CA TRP A 159 22.93 -9.79 6.17
C TRP A 159 21.49 -9.70 5.60
N LEU A 160 20.75 -8.61 5.88
CA LEU A 160 19.38 -8.39 5.34
C LEU A 160 19.38 -7.82 3.93
N SER A 161 20.53 -7.48 3.33
CA SER A 161 20.60 -6.86 2.01
C SER A 161 20.00 -7.73 0.91
N GLY A 162 20.35 -9.00 0.79
CA GLY A 162 19.87 -9.91 -0.25
C GLY A 162 18.33 -10.04 -0.27
N ARG A 163 17.73 -10.32 0.88
CA ARG A 163 16.26 -10.43 0.98
C ARG A 163 15.52 -9.11 0.68
N ASN A 164 16.16 -7.97 0.94
CA ASN A 164 15.57 -6.67 0.61
C ASN A 164 15.69 -6.36 -0.88
N ILE A 165 16.77 -6.79 -1.54
CA ILE A 165 16.94 -6.69 -3.00
C ILE A 165 15.83 -7.48 -3.70
N GLU A 166 15.67 -8.77 -3.40
CA GLU A 166 14.63 -9.63 -3.99
C GLU A 166 13.21 -9.03 -3.85
N LYS A 167 12.93 -8.42 -2.68
CA LYS A 167 11.65 -7.77 -2.46
C LYS A 167 11.48 -6.50 -3.29
N LEU A 168 12.55 -5.72 -3.45
CA LEU A 168 12.52 -4.51 -4.25
C LEU A 168 12.39 -4.84 -5.74
N GLU A 169 13.12 -5.86 -6.22
CA GLU A 169 12.99 -6.40 -7.58
C GLU A 169 11.55 -6.82 -7.88
N LYS A 170 10.94 -7.54 -6.95
CA LYS A 170 9.54 -7.96 -7.10
C LYS A 170 8.58 -6.77 -7.18
N VAL A 171 8.79 -5.73 -6.38
CA VAL A 171 7.96 -4.51 -6.41
C VAL A 171 8.09 -3.82 -7.77
N VAL A 172 9.31 -3.68 -8.27
CA VAL A 172 9.59 -3.06 -9.56
C VAL A 172 9.01 -3.88 -10.71
N ALA A 173 9.19 -5.20 -10.70
CA ALA A 173 8.67 -6.08 -11.74
C ALA A 173 7.12 -6.10 -11.82
N GLN A 174 6.45 -5.70 -10.77
CA GLN A 174 4.98 -5.64 -10.70
C GLN A 174 4.41 -4.25 -11.02
N GLU A 175 5.25 -3.25 -11.22
CA GLU A 175 4.78 -1.86 -11.28
C GLU A 175 3.88 -1.58 -12.48
N ASP A 176 4.20 -2.09 -13.67
CA ASP A 176 3.37 -1.89 -14.87
C ASP A 176 1.96 -2.49 -14.68
N ALA A 177 1.88 -3.71 -14.13
CA ALA A 177 0.58 -4.34 -13.85
C ALA A 177 -0.20 -3.58 -12.76
N ARG A 178 0.51 -3.03 -11.77
CA ARG A 178 -0.09 -2.19 -10.74
C ARG A 178 -0.67 -0.91 -11.33
N GLU A 179 0.07 -0.23 -12.19
CA GLU A 179 -0.40 0.98 -12.86
C GLU A 179 -1.63 0.71 -13.73
N GLN A 180 -1.64 -0.38 -14.50
CA GLN A 180 -2.81 -0.78 -15.29
C GLN A 180 -4.05 -0.98 -14.41
N PHE A 181 -3.90 -1.66 -13.28
CA PHE A 181 -5.01 -1.83 -12.33
C PHE A 181 -5.48 -0.48 -11.75
N LEU A 182 -4.54 0.39 -11.36
CA LEU A 182 -4.88 1.71 -10.82
C LEU A 182 -5.59 2.60 -11.84
N GLN A 183 -5.21 2.54 -13.11
CA GLN A 183 -5.92 3.23 -14.20
C GLN A 183 -7.35 2.72 -14.35
N MET A 184 -7.55 1.40 -14.34
CA MET A 184 -8.91 0.82 -14.38
C MET A 184 -9.73 1.24 -13.17
N LEU A 185 -9.16 1.23 -11.97
CA LEU A 185 -9.83 1.69 -10.76
C LEU A 185 -10.18 3.17 -10.83
N PHE A 186 -9.26 4.01 -11.31
CA PHE A 186 -9.50 5.44 -11.47
C PHE A 186 -10.71 5.72 -12.39
N HIS A 187 -10.77 5.05 -13.54
CA HIS A 187 -11.92 5.17 -14.45
C HIS A 187 -13.24 4.63 -13.88
N PHE A 188 -13.15 3.75 -12.88
CA PHE A 188 -14.33 3.27 -12.17
C PHE A 188 -14.82 4.25 -11.08
N THR A 189 -13.95 5.19 -10.66
CA THR A 189 -14.24 6.19 -9.61
C THR A 189 -14.73 7.54 -10.16
N VAL A 190 -14.57 7.77 -11.45
CA VAL A 190 -15.02 8.98 -12.19
C VAL A 190 -16.31 8.69 -12.92
#